data_564b35780d3c88fbc69141d2b740bf86
#
_entry.id   564b35780d3c88fbc69141d2b740bf86
#
_cell.length_a   1.000
_cell.length_b   1.000
_cell.length_c   1.000
_cell.angle_alpha   90.00
_cell.angle_beta   90.00
_cell.angle_gamma   90.00
#
_symmetry.space_group_name_H-M   'P 1'
#
loop_
_entity.id
_entity.type
_entity.pdbx_description
1 polymer ?
#
loop_
_entity_poly.entity_id
_entity_poly.type
_entity_poly.pdbx_seq_one_letter_code
_entity_poly.pdbx_strand_id
1 'polypeptide(L)'
;MRVITFASTKGGVGKSTLAALCADGLLREGARVRLIDLDPQGTLTKWAEPIALRSPALLVSRMAPIASTSFAQHYNALIAILEDETDWVIIDTAGSDDVRQLAALAICDLVISPSGPVEAEVMGVQKTLRYLETALHEIGSTVPPMDMLRVVYQRPNGFPNAEMHVMRELIYDHFGAVDDIHQSAAITSFLGRRMTTAEAITAGSDAAPFLKMQAAADKLTQSLRGQFDV
;
A
#
# COMPACT_ATOMS: atom_id res chain seq x y z
N MET A 1 13.13 9.71 6.49
CA MET A 1 12.23 8.52 6.47
C MET A 1 10.82 8.99 6.16
N ARG A 2 10.10 8.28 5.29
CA ARG A 2 8.67 8.49 4.97
C ARG A 2 7.90 7.21 5.24
N VAL A 3 6.72 7.31 5.82
CA VAL A 3 5.88 6.16 6.20
C VAL A 3 4.60 6.16 5.37
N ILE A 4 4.37 5.08 4.63
CA ILE A 4 3.20 4.91 3.78
C ILE A 4 2.42 3.69 4.27
N THR A 5 1.12 3.86 4.51
CA THR A 5 0.23 2.76 4.91
C THR A 5 -0.74 2.40 3.78
N PHE A 6 -0.72 1.15 3.35
CA PHE A 6 -1.72 0.59 2.45
C PHE A 6 -2.88 0.05 3.29
N ALA A 7 -4.02 0.73 3.23
CA ALA A 7 -5.18 0.44 4.06
C ALA A 7 -6.47 0.34 3.27
N SER A 8 -7.30 -0.61 3.66
CA SER A 8 -8.70 -0.72 3.26
C SER A 8 -9.41 -1.66 4.22
N THR A 9 -10.62 -1.36 4.59
CA THR A 9 -11.44 -2.22 5.44
C THR A 9 -12.03 -3.41 4.68
N LYS A 10 -11.77 -3.51 3.37
CA LYS A 10 -12.19 -4.62 2.52
C LYS A 10 -11.01 -5.52 2.16
N GLY A 11 -11.18 -6.84 2.31
CA GLY A 11 -10.22 -7.83 1.85
C GLY A 11 -10.21 -7.98 0.33
N GLY A 12 -9.05 -8.39 -0.23
CA GLY A 12 -8.93 -8.72 -1.67
C GLY A 12 -8.84 -7.53 -2.64
N VAL A 13 -8.83 -6.29 -2.16
CA VAL A 13 -8.78 -5.08 -2.99
C VAL A 13 -7.37 -4.72 -3.52
N GLY A 14 -6.37 -5.58 -3.29
CA GLY A 14 -5.03 -5.38 -3.85
C GLY A 14 -4.05 -4.58 -2.99
N LYS A 15 -4.29 -4.36 -1.69
CA LYS A 15 -3.36 -3.66 -0.78
C LYS A 15 -1.94 -4.19 -0.85
N SER A 16 -1.75 -5.47 -0.52
CA SER A 16 -0.44 -6.13 -0.52
C SER A 16 0.25 -6.10 -1.89
N THR A 17 -0.53 -6.18 -2.97
CA THR A 17 0.00 -6.11 -4.35
C THR A 17 0.53 -4.71 -4.64
N LEU A 18 -0.22 -3.66 -4.28
CA LEU A 18 0.22 -2.27 -4.47
C LEU A 18 1.39 -1.93 -3.56
N ALA A 19 1.40 -2.42 -2.32
CA ALA A 19 2.52 -2.27 -1.40
C ALA A 19 3.82 -2.89 -1.97
N ALA A 20 3.73 -4.10 -2.54
CA ALA A 20 4.86 -4.75 -3.19
C ALA A 20 5.33 -4.01 -4.45
N LEU A 21 4.41 -3.50 -5.29
CA LEU A 21 4.76 -2.70 -6.46
C LEU A 21 5.43 -1.38 -6.07
N CYS A 22 4.94 -0.73 -5.02
CA CYS A 22 5.55 0.47 -4.47
C CYS A 22 6.99 0.18 -3.98
N ALA A 23 7.17 -0.89 -3.20
CA ALA A 23 8.49 -1.31 -2.74
C ALA A 23 9.43 -1.63 -3.92
N ASP A 24 8.96 -2.35 -4.93
CA ASP A 24 9.75 -2.67 -6.14
C ASP A 24 10.22 -1.41 -6.87
N GLY A 25 9.33 -0.43 -7.04
CA GLY A 25 9.68 0.84 -7.66
C GLY A 25 10.75 1.61 -6.87
N LEU A 26 10.57 1.76 -5.56
CA LEU A 26 11.51 2.45 -4.68
C LEU A 26 12.88 1.76 -4.62
N LEU A 27 12.91 0.44 -4.55
CA LEU A 27 14.15 -0.34 -4.58
C LEU A 27 14.92 -0.16 -5.90
N ARG A 28 14.22 -0.10 -7.05
CA ARG A 28 14.85 0.16 -8.36
C ARG A 28 15.44 1.57 -8.46
N GLU A 29 14.89 2.53 -7.72
CA GLU A 29 15.46 3.88 -7.59
C GLU A 29 16.62 3.95 -6.59
N GLY A 30 17.00 2.83 -5.97
CA GLY A 30 18.12 2.74 -5.03
C GLY A 30 17.76 3.12 -3.59
N ALA A 31 16.48 3.28 -3.26
CA ALA A 31 16.03 3.61 -1.92
C ALA A 31 16.16 2.41 -0.97
N ARG A 32 16.39 2.69 0.31
CA ARG A 32 16.30 1.71 1.40
C ARG A 32 14.86 1.63 1.89
N VAL A 33 14.25 0.47 1.75
CA VAL A 33 12.83 0.23 2.04
C VAL A 33 12.67 -0.76 3.19
N ARG A 34 11.82 -0.41 4.15
CA ARG A 34 11.34 -1.33 5.18
C ARG A 34 9.89 -1.69 4.90
N LEU A 35 9.59 -2.98 4.93
CA LEU A 35 8.23 -3.50 4.86
C LEU A 35 7.77 -3.98 6.22
N ILE A 36 6.55 -3.59 6.60
CA ILE A 36 5.85 -4.04 7.79
C ILE A 36 4.52 -4.66 7.34
N ASP A 37 4.37 -5.96 7.52
CA ASP A 37 3.16 -6.70 7.15
C ASP A 37 2.35 -6.97 8.42
N LEU A 38 1.19 -6.31 8.54
CA LEU A 38 0.25 -6.46 9.65
C LEU A 38 -0.89 -7.43 9.34
N ASP A 39 -0.98 -7.93 8.09
CA ASP A 39 -1.95 -8.95 7.75
C ASP A 39 -1.48 -10.32 8.27
N PRO A 40 -2.27 -11.02 9.09
CA PRO A 40 -1.94 -12.36 9.57
C PRO A 40 -1.65 -13.37 8.45
N GLN A 41 -2.17 -13.15 7.24
CA GLN A 41 -1.88 -13.99 6.07
C GLN A 41 -0.43 -13.87 5.61
N GLY A 42 0.25 -12.77 5.94
CA GLY A 42 1.65 -12.54 5.63
C GLY A 42 1.96 -12.56 4.13
N THR A 43 1.06 -12.05 3.32
CA THR A 43 1.19 -12.11 1.85
C THR A 43 2.35 -11.27 1.35
N LEU A 44 2.49 -10.05 1.88
CA LEU A 44 3.60 -9.16 1.55
C LEU A 44 4.94 -9.73 2.06
N THR A 45 4.95 -10.27 3.27
CA THR A 45 6.13 -10.90 3.87
C THR A 45 6.64 -12.07 3.02
N LYS A 46 5.75 -12.96 2.57
CA LYS A 46 6.10 -14.12 1.72
C LYS A 46 6.73 -13.72 0.39
N TRP A 47 6.36 -12.57 -0.16
CA TRP A 47 6.99 -11.99 -1.34
C TRP A 47 8.36 -11.40 -1.00
N ALA A 48 8.46 -10.65 0.08
CA ALA A 48 9.61 -9.81 0.41
C ALA A 48 10.81 -10.57 0.99
N GLU A 49 10.59 -11.58 1.86
CA GLU A 49 11.67 -12.31 2.54
C GLU A 49 12.72 -12.90 1.60
N PRO A 50 12.36 -13.60 0.50
CA PRO A 50 13.35 -14.11 -0.43
C PRO A 50 14.17 -13.01 -1.13
N ILE A 51 13.58 -11.83 -1.32
CA ILE A 51 14.25 -10.66 -1.91
C ILE A 51 15.21 -10.05 -0.90
N ALA A 52 14.78 -9.87 0.34
CA ALA A 52 15.59 -9.31 1.42
C ALA A 52 16.88 -10.11 1.68
N LEU A 53 16.85 -11.43 1.50
CA LEU A 53 18.04 -12.28 1.57
C LEU A 53 19.11 -11.95 0.51
N ARG A 54 18.71 -11.33 -0.59
CA ARG A 54 19.57 -10.97 -1.73
C ARG A 54 19.84 -9.47 -1.85
N SER A 55 19.00 -8.64 -1.23
CA SER A 55 19.08 -7.18 -1.31
C SER A 55 19.12 -6.54 0.08
N PRO A 56 20.26 -5.99 0.50
CA PRO A 56 20.37 -5.31 1.79
C PRO A 56 19.56 -4.00 1.86
N ALA A 57 19.08 -3.50 0.71
CA ALA A 57 18.21 -2.33 0.65
C ALA A 57 16.76 -2.62 1.08
N LEU A 58 16.36 -3.90 1.15
CA LEU A 58 15.03 -4.31 1.60
C LEU A 58 15.11 -4.93 3.00
N LEU A 59 14.43 -4.30 3.94
CA LEU A 59 14.25 -4.80 5.30
C LEU A 59 12.81 -5.28 5.48
N VAL A 60 12.63 -6.42 6.10
CA VAL A 60 11.31 -6.99 6.41
C VAL A 60 11.16 -7.10 7.91
N SER A 61 10.16 -6.41 8.45
CA SER A 61 9.85 -6.45 9.88
C SER A 61 8.51 -7.15 10.10
N ARG A 62 8.51 -8.12 10.97
CA ARG A 62 7.29 -8.76 11.47
C ARG A 62 6.97 -8.19 12.84
N MET A 63 5.78 -7.66 13.01
CA MET A 63 5.32 -7.33 14.34
C MET A 63 4.93 -8.62 15.07
N ALA A 64 5.50 -8.82 16.25
CA ALA A 64 5.08 -9.93 17.11
C ALA A 64 3.57 -9.82 17.41
N PRO A 65 2.83 -10.95 17.48
CA PRO A 65 1.43 -10.91 17.86
C PRO A 65 1.28 -10.25 19.25
N ILE A 66 0.58 -9.14 19.30
CA ILE A 66 0.25 -8.44 20.55
C ILE A 66 -1.17 -8.89 20.91
N ALA A 67 -1.31 -9.64 21.99
CA ALA A 67 -2.61 -10.08 22.53
C ALA A 67 -3.30 -8.93 23.28
N SER A 68 -3.46 -7.80 22.62
CA SER A 68 -4.04 -6.58 23.22
C SER A 68 -4.98 -5.91 22.23
N THR A 69 -6.01 -5.28 22.76
CA THR A 69 -6.90 -4.36 22.05
C THR A 69 -6.50 -2.89 22.27
N SER A 70 -5.37 -2.63 22.96
CA SER A 70 -4.92 -1.29 23.26
C SER A 70 -4.23 -0.64 22.05
N PHE A 71 -4.76 0.49 21.60
CA PHE A 71 -4.14 1.34 20.59
C PHE A 71 -2.70 1.69 20.95
N ALA A 72 -2.46 2.17 22.17
CA ALA A 72 -1.14 2.63 22.61
C ALA A 72 -0.07 1.53 22.54
N GLN A 73 -0.41 0.26 22.82
CA GLN A 73 0.55 -0.84 22.72
C GLN A 73 0.95 -1.11 21.27
N HIS A 74 -0.01 -1.13 20.34
CA HIS A 74 0.27 -1.32 18.92
C HIS A 74 1.02 -0.12 18.32
N TYR A 75 0.64 1.10 18.70
CA TYR A 75 1.30 2.33 18.29
C TYR A 75 2.77 2.35 18.72
N ASN A 76 3.05 2.10 20.00
CA ASN A 76 4.42 2.08 20.51
C ASN A 76 5.27 0.96 19.90
N ALA A 77 4.67 -0.22 19.65
CA ALA A 77 5.38 -1.31 18.99
C ALA A 77 5.75 -0.96 17.53
N LEU A 78 4.90 -0.24 16.81
CA LEU A 78 5.22 0.25 15.48
C LEU A 78 6.29 1.33 15.51
N ILE A 79 6.20 2.32 16.42
CA ILE A 79 7.24 3.35 16.58
C ILE A 79 8.61 2.71 16.85
N ALA A 80 8.70 1.69 17.70
CA ALA A 80 9.95 1.00 17.98
C ALA A 80 10.58 0.33 16.75
N ILE A 81 9.79 -0.06 15.74
CA ILE A 81 10.30 -0.61 14.48
C ILE A 81 10.85 0.49 13.55
N LEU A 82 10.42 1.74 13.73
CA LEU A 82 10.79 2.86 12.86
C LEU A 82 12.16 3.49 13.20
N GLU A 83 12.84 3.05 14.26
CA GLU A 83 14.09 3.66 14.72
C GLU A 83 15.30 3.45 13.79
N ASP A 84 15.17 2.64 12.75
CA ASP A 84 16.27 2.34 11.81
C ASP A 84 16.37 3.37 10.67
N GLU A 85 17.60 3.49 10.13
CA GLU A 85 17.91 4.33 8.97
C GLU A 85 17.36 3.73 7.66
N THR A 86 16.09 3.98 7.37
CA THR A 86 15.46 3.68 6.07
C THR A 86 14.93 4.97 5.42
N ASP A 87 14.88 4.98 4.08
CA ASP A 87 14.30 6.12 3.37
C ASP A 87 12.78 6.04 3.40
N TRP A 88 12.25 4.81 3.24
CA TRP A 88 10.84 4.54 3.15
C TRP A 88 10.41 3.36 4.03
N VAL A 89 9.27 3.51 4.67
CA VAL A 89 8.58 2.44 5.37
C VAL A 89 7.23 2.22 4.69
N ILE A 90 6.94 0.99 4.33
CA ILE A 90 5.66 0.57 3.73
C ILE A 90 4.97 -0.38 4.69
N ILE A 91 3.76 -0.02 5.10
CA ILE A 91 2.94 -0.82 6.00
C ILE A 91 1.75 -1.39 5.22
N ASP A 92 1.62 -2.71 5.19
CA ASP A 92 0.46 -3.41 4.65
C ASP A 92 -0.48 -3.82 5.79
N THR A 93 -1.75 -3.45 5.69
CA THR A 93 -2.74 -3.76 6.74
C THR A 93 -3.66 -4.91 6.33
N ALA A 94 -4.23 -5.60 7.32
CA ALA A 94 -5.31 -6.54 7.08
C ALA A 94 -6.55 -5.83 6.49
N GLY A 95 -7.41 -6.59 5.82
CA GLY A 95 -8.70 -6.11 5.32
C GLY A 95 -9.79 -6.13 6.40
N SER A 96 -9.47 -5.70 7.60
CA SER A 96 -10.35 -5.73 8.77
C SER A 96 -10.21 -4.46 9.59
N ASP A 97 -11.29 -4.12 10.29
CA ASP A 97 -11.35 -2.98 11.20
C ASP A 97 -10.72 -3.42 12.54
N ASP A 98 -9.41 -3.26 12.69
CA ASP A 98 -8.76 -3.61 13.95
C ASP A 98 -7.79 -2.50 14.43
N VAL A 99 -7.40 -2.61 15.70
CA VAL A 99 -6.54 -1.63 16.38
C VAL A 99 -5.14 -1.52 15.75
N ARG A 100 -4.64 -2.55 15.06
CA ARG A 100 -3.34 -2.53 14.35
C ARG A 100 -3.41 -1.60 13.15
N GLN A 101 -4.52 -1.65 12.41
CA GLN A 101 -4.76 -0.71 11.31
C GLN A 101 -4.85 0.72 11.84
N LEU A 102 -5.56 0.94 12.95
CA LEU A 102 -5.65 2.26 13.57
C LEU A 102 -4.26 2.81 13.94
N ALA A 103 -3.43 1.99 14.57
CA ALA A 103 -2.06 2.36 14.93
C ALA A 103 -1.19 2.65 13.70
N ALA A 104 -1.31 1.86 12.62
CA ALA A 104 -0.60 2.10 11.37
C ALA A 104 -1.02 3.41 10.68
N LEU A 105 -2.31 3.75 10.73
CA LEU A 105 -2.82 5.02 10.22
C LEU A 105 -2.35 6.22 11.04
N ALA A 106 -2.15 6.05 12.34
CA ALA A 106 -1.69 7.13 13.22
C ALA A 106 -0.21 7.52 13.03
N ILE A 107 0.63 6.61 12.52
CA ILE A 107 2.07 6.85 12.36
C ILE A 107 2.49 7.18 10.93
N CYS A 108 1.60 7.08 9.95
CA CYS A 108 1.96 7.26 8.56
C CYS A 108 1.93 8.74 8.13
N ASP A 109 2.74 9.06 7.14
CA ASP A 109 2.71 10.34 6.43
C ASP A 109 1.66 10.32 5.31
N LEU A 110 1.34 9.13 4.77
CA LEU A 110 0.40 8.97 3.66
C LEU A 110 -0.32 7.63 3.74
N VAL A 111 -1.62 7.65 3.44
CA VAL A 111 -2.46 6.46 3.30
C VAL A 111 -2.78 6.22 1.84
N ILE A 112 -2.54 5.01 1.36
CA ILE A 112 -2.97 4.55 0.04
C ILE A 112 -4.13 3.57 0.22
N SER A 113 -5.29 3.91 -0.34
CA SER A 113 -6.46 3.05 -0.34
C SER A 113 -6.79 2.59 -1.76
N PRO A 114 -6.64 1.31 -2.07
CA PRO A 114 -7.05 0.78 -3.37
C PRO A 114 -8.58 0.74 -3.49
N SER A 115 -9.08 1.05 -4.67
CA SER A 115 -10.49 0.90 -5.04
C SER A 115 -10.62 0.50 -6.50
N GLY A 116 -11.56 -0.37 -6.80
CA GLY A 116 -12.03 -0.66 -8.15
C GLY A 116 -13.42 -0.06 -8.38
N PRO A 117 -14.06 -0.40 -9.51
CA PRO A 117 -15.35 0.15 -9.91
C PRO A 117 -16.55 -0.57 -9.24
N VAL A 118 -16.41 -0.93 -7.98
CA VAL A 118 -17.45 -1.67 -7.23
C VAL A 118 -17.84 -0.86 -6.00
N GLU A 119 -19.13 -0.63 -5.79
CA GLU A 119 -19.65 0.16 -4.68
C GLU A 119 -19.06 -0.23 -3.32
N ALA A 120 -18.97 -1.53 -3.04
CA ALA A 120 -18.41 -2.02 -1.79
C ALA A 120 -16.92 -1.66 -1.59
N GLU A 121 -16.17 -1.38 -2.67
CA GLU A 121 -14.77 -0.91 -2.60
C GLU A 121 -14.70 0.58 -2.35
N VAL A 122 -15.58 1.35 -2.96
CA VAL A 122 -15.76 2.79 -2.69
C VAL A 122 -16.16 3.01 -1.22
N MET A 123 -17.11 2.22 -0.71
CA MET A 123 -17.45 2.22 0.72
C MET A 123 -16.25 1.84 1.61
N GLY A 124 -15.39 0.96 1.13
CA GLY A 124 -14.13 0.60 1.81
C GLY A 124 -13.21 1.80 1.98
N VAL A 125 -13.07 2.64 0.94
CA VAL A 125 -12.30 3.89 1.01
C VAL A 125 -12.91 4.86 2.02
N GLN A 126 -14.23 5.06 2.00
CA GLN A 126 -14.92 5.93 2.94
C GLN A 126 -14.73 5.48 4.40
N LYS A 127 -14.78 4.17 4.65
CA LYS A 127 -14.47 3.63 5.98
C LYS A 127 -13.01 3.86 6.37
N THR A 128 -12.07 3.67 5.44
CA THR A 128 -10.65 3.93 5.69
C THR A 128 -10.42 5.39 6.07
N LEU A 129 -11.11 6.33 5.41
CA LEU A 129 -11.06 7.75 5.76
C LEU A 129 -11.53 8.00 7.20
N ARG A 130 -12.67 7.41 7.63
CA ARG A 130 -13.16 7.54 9.02
C ARG A 130 -12.19 6.93 10.03
N TYR A 131 -11.54 5.81 9.68
CA TYR A 131 -10.50 5.21 10.53
C TYR A 131 -9.29 6.12 10.65
N LEU A 132 -8.90 6.78 9.56
CA LEU A 132 -7.82 7.78 9.58
C LEU A 132 -8.19 8.98 10.45
N GLU A 133 -9.43 9.49 10.37
CA GLU A 133 -9.93 10.54 11.28
C GLU A 133 -9.82 10.13 12.74
N THR A 134 -10.24 8.90 13.07
CA THR A 134 -10.11 8.35 14.43
C THR A 134 -8.65 8.25 14.86
N ALA A 135 -7.77 7.73 14.00
CA ALA A 135 -6.34 7.58 14.29
C ALA A 135 -5.66 8.93 14.56
N LEU A 136 -5.96 9.94 13.75
CA LEU A 136 -5.44 11.31 13.92
C LEU A 136 -5.95 11.96 15.20
N HIS A 137 -7.21 11.73 15.57
CA HIS A 137 -7.78 12.19 16.82
C HIS A 137 -7.07 11.56 18.04
N GLU A 138 -6.77 10.27 18.02
CA GLU A 138 -6.06 9.55 19.09
C GLU A 138 -4.68 10.15 19.40
N ILE A 139 -4.00 10.70 18.39
CA ILE A 139 -2.68 11.32 18.56
C ILE A 139 -2.73 12.85 18.64
N GLY A 140 -3.94 13.46 18.67
CA GLY A 140 -4.12 14.91 18.72
C GLY A 140 -3.63 15.65 17.47
N SER A 141 -3.59 14.98 16.31
CA SER A 141 -3.20 15.61 15.04
C SER A 141 -4.29 16.55 14.53
N THR A 142 -3.86 17.66 13.93
CA THR A 142 -4.75 18.64 13.26
C THR A 142 -4.70 18.56 11.74
N VAL A 143 -3.94 17.62 11.18
CA VAL A 143 -3.84 17.42 9.74
C VAL A 143 -5.19 16.95 9.19
N PRO A 144 -5.73 17.58 8.14
CA PRO A 144 -6.96 17.08 7.51
C PRO A 144 -6.76 15.66 6.95
N PRO A 145 -7.63 14.70 7.29
CA PRO A 145 -7.48 13.31 6.82
C PRO A 145 -7.42 13.17 5.30
N MET A 146 -8.13 14.03 4.57
CA MET A 146 -8.14 14.04 3.10
C MET A 146 -6.78 14.40 2.49
N ASP A 147 -5.96 15.19 3.19
CA ASP A 147 -4.62 15.57 2.72
C ASP A 147 -3.65 14.39 2.80
N MET A 148 -3.95 13.44 3.69
CA MET A 148 -3.15 12.22 3.87
C MET A 148 -3.66 11.01 3.06
N LEU A 149 -4.83 11.08 2.44
CA LEU A 149 -5.43 9.96 1.72
C LEU A 149 -5.19 10.07 0.21
N ARG A 150 -4.70 8.98 -0.39
CA ARG A 150 -4.66 8.76 -1.83
C ARG A 150 -5.46 7.53 -2.20
N VAL A 151 -6.32 7.68 -3.17
CA VAL A 151 -7.05 6.54 -3.73
C VAL A 151 -6.36 6.07 -4.99
N VAL A 152 -6.01 4.78 -5.04
CA VAL A 152 -5.50 4.15 -6.25
C VAL A 152 -6.65 3.39 -6.92
N TYR A 153 -7.14 3.95 -8.02
CA TYR A 153 -8.19 3.33 -8.79
C TYR A 153 -7.62 2.20 -9.66
N GLN A 154 -8.10 0.99 -9.45
CA GLN A 154 -7.71 -0.18 -10.21
C GLN A 154 -8.66 -0.37 -11.39
N ARG A 155 -8.19 -0.02 -12.59
CA ARG A 155 -8.98 -0.23 -13.82
C ARG A 155 -9.10 -1.72 -14.09
N PRO A 156 -10.32 -2.25 -14.24
CA PRO A 156 -10.54 -3.63 -14.60
C PRO A 156 -10.04 -3.93 -16.02
N ASN A 157 -9.79 -5.21 -16.29
CA ASN A 157 -9.56 -5.67 -17.66
C ASN A 157 -10.86 -5.60 -18.46
N GLY A 158 -10.78 -5.22 -19.73
CA GLY A 158 -11.91 -5.13 -20.65
C GLY A 158 -12.50 -3.72 -20.75
N PHE A 159 -13.67 -3.62 -21.39
CA PHE A 159 -14.37 -2.37 -21.58
C PHE A 159 -15.22 -2.04 -20.33
N PRO A 160 -15.07 -0.86 -19.74
CA PRO A 160 -15.88 -0.46 -18.61
C PRO A 160 -17.34 -0.28 -19.06
N ASN A 161 -18.28 -0.77 -18.25
CA ASN A 161 -19.69 -0.53 -18.42
C ASN A 161 -20.11 0.82 -17.80
N ALA A 162 -21.38 1.22 -17.99
CA ALA A 162 -21.89 2.50 -17.47
C ALA A 162 -21.79 2.61 -15.94
N GLU A 163 -22.04 1.52 -15.22
CA GLU A 163 -21.94 1.48 -13.76
C GLU A 163 -20.50 1.70 -13.28
N MET A 164 -19.52 1.10 -13.94
CA MET A 164 -18.09 1.30 -13.64
C MET A 164 -17.66 2.76 -13.88
N HIS A 165 -18.22 3.43 -14.90
CA HIS A 165 -17.99 4.86 -15.12
C HIS A 165 -18.56 5.70 -13.97
N VAL A 166 -19.79 5.44 -13.55
CA VAL A 166 -20.41 6.13 -12.41
C VAL A 166 -19.58 5.93 -11.13
N MET A 167 -19.15 4.72 -10.83
CA MET A 167 -18.32 4.46 -9.65
C MET A 167 -16.98 5.18 -9.72
N ARG A 168 -16.36 5.24 -10.88
CA ARG A 168 -15.11 5.99 -11.09
C ARG A 168 -15.31 7.48 -10.84
N GLU A 169 -16.33 8.10 -11.43
CA GLU A 169 -16.67 9.51 -11.21
C GLU A 169 -16.92 9.79 -9.71
N LEU A 170 -17.67 8.93 -9.02
CA LEU A 170 -17.88 9.07 -7.58
C LEU A 170 -16.57 9.08 -6.79
N ILE A 171 -15.58 8.25 -7.16
CA ILE A 171 -14.27 8.22 -6.51
C ILE A 171 -13.55 9.56 -6.75
N TYR A 172 -13.54 10.06 -7.99
CA TYR A 172 -12.88 11.33 -8.33
C TYR A 172 -13.51 12.52 -7.62
N ASP A 173 -14.85 12.56 -7.59
CA ASP A 173 -15.60 13.66 -6.98
C ASP A 173 -15.45 13.72 -5.46
N HIS A 174 -15.36 12.54 -4.80
CA HIS A 174 -15.30 12.49 -3.32
C HIS A 174 -13.89 12.57 -2.75
N PHE A 175 -12.90 12.03 -3.47
CA PHE A 175 -11.54 11.88 -2.93
C PHE A 175 -10.50 12.74 -3.66
N GLY A 176 -10.89 13.52 -4.64
CA GLY A 176 -10.01 14.43 -5.38
C GLY A 176 -8.96 13.67 -6.21
N ALA A 177 -7.69 13.78 -5.86
CA ALA A 177 -6.63 13.18 -6.64
C ALA A 177 -6.63 11.64 -6.52
N VAL A 178 -6.77 10.99 -7.66
CA VAL A 178 -6.83 9.54 -7.79
C VAL A 178 -5.80 9.07 -8.81
N ASP A 179 -5.00 8.07 -8.42
CA ASP A 179 -4.07 7.41 -9.31
C ASP A 179 -4.72 6.20 -9.97
N ASP A 180 -4.55 6.07 -11.27
CA ASP A 180 -5.07 4.94 -12.03
C ASP A 180 -4.00 3.87 -12.26
N ILE A 181 -4.25 2.64 -11.85
CA ILE A 181 -3.45 1.48 -12.19
C ILE A 181 -4.31 0.47 -12.94
N HIS A 182 -3.82 0.02 -14.11
CA HIS A 182 -4.53 -0.97 -14.90
C HIS A 182 -4.31 -2.37 -14.30
N GLN A 183 -5.39 -3.06 -13.92
CA GLN A 183 -5.31 -4.46 -13.52
C GLN A 183 -4.81 -5.31 -14.69
N SER A 184 -3.88 -6.20 -14.42
CA SER A 184 -3.40 -7.19 -15.39
C SER A 184 -3.11 -8.51 -14.70
N ALA A 185 -3.14 -9.61 -15.45
CA ALA A 185 -2.76 -10.91 -14.91
C ALA A 185 -1.33 -10.92 -14.35
N ALA A 186 -0.43 -10.10 -14.91
CA ALA A 186 0.93 -9.92 -14.41
C ALA A 186 0.93 -9.31 -13.01
N ILE A 187 0.20 -8.21 -12.79
CA ILE A 187 0.08 -7.56 -11.48
C ILE A 187 -0.56 -8.51 -10.46
N THR A 188 -1.63 -9.21 -10.85
CA THR A 188 -2.31 -10.17 -9.97
C THR A 188 -1.40 -11.32 -9.54
N SER A 189 -0.49 -11.77 -10.42
CA SER A 189 0.44 -12.88 -10.12
C SER A 189 1.76 -12.44 -9.47
N PHE A 190 2.00 -11.13 -9.31
CA PHE A 190 3.29 -10.58 -8.91
C PHE A 190 3.79 -11.11 -7.57
N LEU A 191 2.95 -11.09 -6.55
CA LEU A 191 3.31 -11.57 -5.21
C LEU A 191 3.73 -13.05 -5.18
N GLY A 192 3.13 -13.87 -6.03
CA GLY A 192 3.47 -15.30 -6.12
C GLY A 192 4.86 -15.57 -6.70
N ARG A 193 5.47 -14.61 -7.38
CA ARG A 193 6.77 -14.78 -8.04
C ARG A 193 7.97 -14.63 -7.11
N ARG A 194 7.80 -13.98 -5.95
CA ARG A 194 8.84 -13.80 -4.91
C ARG A 194 10.15 -13.23 -5.45
N MET A 195 10.07 -12.29 -6.37
CA MET A 195 11.19 -11.59 -7.01
C MET A 195 10.77 -10.16 -7.38
N THR A 196 11.75 -9.29 -7.57
CA THR A 196 11.53 -7.95 -8.13
C THR A 196 11.22 -8.03 -9.63
N THR A 197 10.67 -6.96 -10.18
CA THR A 197 10.45 -6.88 -11.64
C THR A 197 11.77 -6.90 -12.42
N ALA A 198 12.82 -6.29 -11.87
CA ALA A 198 14.16 -6.29 -12.46
C ALA A 198 14.75 -7.71 -12.51
N GLU A 199 14.66 -8.48 -11.42
CA GLU A 199 15.11 -9.88 -11.38
C GLU A 199 14.35 -10.73 -12.41
N ALA A 200 13.04 -10.55 -12.52
CA ALA A 200 12.19 -11.28 -13.44
C ALA A 200 12.54 -11.02 -14.92
N ILE A 201 12.84 -9.77 -15.28
CA ILE A 201 13.27 -9.37 -16.63
C ILE A 201 14.64 -9.98 -16.95
N THR A 202 15.58 -9.92 -16.01
CA THR A 202 16.94 -10.44 -16.18
C THR A 202 16.96 -11.96 -16.31
N ALA A 203 16.03 -12.68 -15.67
CA ALA A 203 15.92 -14.12 -15.75
C ALA A 203 15.48 -14.68 -17.12
N GLY A 204 15.21 -13.80 -18.11
CA GLY A 204 14.95 -14.19 -19.49
C GLY A 204 13.56 -14.76 -19.76
N SER A 205 12.60 -14.51 -18.87
CA SER A 205 11.18 -14.78 -19.11
C SER A 205 10.61 -13.80 -20.14
N ASP A 206 9.43 -14.07 -20.69
CA ASP A 206 8.70 -13.07 -21.48
C ASP A 206 8.66 -11.74 -20.71
N ALA A 207 9.41 -10.74 -21.17
CA ALA A 207 9.61 -9.49 -20.44
C ALA A 207 8.38 -8.55 -20.45
N ALA A 208 7.49 -8.72 -21.42
CA ALA A 208 6.37 -7.80 -21.63
C ALA A 208 5.44 -7.63 -20.40
N PRO A 209 5.05 -8.69 -19.66
CA PRO A 209 4.27 -8.55 -18.43
C PRO A 209 5.02 -7.76 -17.35
N PHE A 210 6.32 -7.96 -17.22
CA PHE A 210 7.14 -7.32 -16.18
C PHE A 210 7.38 -5.84 -16.47
N LEU A 211 7.56 -5.47 -17.73
CA LEU A 211 7.64 -4.07 -18.16
C LEU A 211 6.36 -3.29 -17.83
N LYS A 212 5.18 -3.93 -18.00
CA LYS A 212 3.91 -3.33 -17.57
C LYS A 212 3.84 -3.15 -16.05
N MET A 213 4.37 -4.11 -15.29
CA MET A 213 4.44 -3.99 -13.82
C MET A 213 5.41 -2.90 -13.39
N GLN A 214 6.57 -2.79 -14.03
CA GLN A 214 7.51 -1.69 -13.79
C GLN A 214 6.85 -0.33 -14.05
N ALA A 215 6.17 -0.16 -15.18
CA ALA A 215 5.47 1.08 -15.49
C ALA A 215 4.38 1.43 -14.44
N ALA A 216 3.69 0.44 -13.91
CA ALA A 216 2.73 0.65 -12.82
C ALA A 216 3.42 1.04 -11.51
N ALA A 217 4.53 0.38 -11.17
CA ALA A 217 5.35 0.71 -10.00
C ALA A 217 5.96 2.11 -10.12
N ASP A 218 6.50 2.48 -11.28
CA ASP A 218 7.09 3.81 -11.54
C ASP A 218 6.02 4.90 -11.40
N LYS A 219 4.84 4.69 -11.97
CA LYS A 219 3.73 5.62 -11.83
C LYS A 219 3.35 5.84 -10.37
N LEU A 220 3.26 4.76 -9.61
CA LEU A 220 2.93 4.83 -8.18
C LEU A 220 4.01 5.55 -7.38
N THR A 221 5.29 5.21 -7.58
CA THR A 221 6.40 5.86 -6.87
C THR A 221 6.55 7.33 -7.25
N GLN A 222 6.37 7.69 -8.51
CA GLN A 222 6.39 9.09 -8.96
C GLN A 222 5.27 9.89 -8.31
N SER A 223 4.05 9.35 -8.25
CA SER A 223 2.93 10.00 -7.57
C SER A 223 3.21 10.19 -6.08
N LEU A 224 3.82 9.20 -5.42
CA LEU A 224 4.21 9.28 -4.02
C LEU A 224 5.24 10.39 -3.77
N ARG A 225 6.31 10.44 -4.57
CA ARG A 225 7.33 11.51 -4.43
C ARG A 225 6.71 12.89 -4.58
N GLY A 226 5.85 13.10 -5.56
CA GLY A 226 5.15 14.35 -5.77
C GLY A 226 4.29 14.82 -4.58
N GLN A 227 3.96 13.94 -3.64
CA GLN A 227 3.27 14.31 -2.39
C GLN A 227 4.22 14.88 -1.33
N PHE A 228 5.51 14.55 -1.40
CA PHE A 228 6.50 14.92 -0.38
C PHE A 228 7.46 16.01 -0.83
N ASP A 229 7.48 16.35 -2.13
CA ASP A 229 8.39 17.34 -2.74
C ASP A 229 7.77 18.75 -2.82
N VAL A 230 6.65 19.02 -2.10
CA VAL A 230 5.97 20.32 -2.04
C VAL A 230 6.51 21.20 -0.93
#